data_4447ac25c4eb1281699d08c234a1ac1b
#
_entry.id   4447ac25c4eb1281699d08c234a1ac1b
#
_cell.length_a   1.000
_cell.length_b   1.000
_cell.length_c   1.000
_cell.angle_alpha   90.00
_cell.angle_beta   90.00
_cell.angle_gamma   90.00
#
_symmetry.space_group_name_H-M   'P 1'
#
loop_
_entity.id
_entity.type
_entity.pdbx_description
1 polymer ?
#
loop_
_entity_poly.entity_id
_entity_poly.type
_entity_poly.pdbx_seq_one_letter_code
_entity_poly.pdbx_strand_id
1 'polypeptide(L)'
;MFAVFASACVTRDPAASLPSGDYEPRKEDDALPLPKGRAAALRNDAFARAKVWRPPVPPVAEVDFRSNPPGADSFPPDAEVVCRFLLKRSRGETPKFYCVLPGGEVIKVKYGRRNPEAFAEVAAARLLSALGFGADRMFRVARVRCFGCPPYPQARFPWLDAFFSGENRYVDIAPASVERPFPGKKIASPGADGWAFYELERIDAARGGARRAEIDALRLIAVFLADWDNKSSNQRLVCLPGGEDPAGGCREPFAYLQDVGATFGPLAVDLDAWRKAPLWADRATCLVSMKSLPYHGATFVDVNLTEGGRQLLASELTQLRDGQVRDLFDGAGFTHYRRGPDANRDLDGWVGAFKAKVGEIADRPPCPTP
;
A
#
# COMPACT_ATOMS: atom_id res chain seq x y z
N MET A 1 11.33 -47.00 38.61
CA MET A 1 11.91 -45.66 38.87
C MET A 1 11.90 -44.90 37.53
N PHE A 2 10.83 -44.19 37.23
CA PHE A 2 10.69 -43.44 35.98
C PHE A 2 11.08 -41.99 36.26
N ALA A 3 12.16 -41.53 35.62
CA ALA A 3 12.58 -40.14 35.68
C ALA A 3 11.72 -39.34 34.69
N VAL A 4 10.87 -38.44 35.22
CA VAL A 4 10.12 -37.47 34.44
C VAL A 4 11.07 -36.32 34.14
N PHE A 5 11.54 -36.20 32.91
CA PHE A 5 12.22 -35.01 32.43
C PHE A 5 11.19 -33.88 32.22
N ALA A 6 11.12 -32.96 33.16
CA ALA A 6 10.41 -31.71 32.97
C ALA A 6 11.21 -30.86 31.99
N SER A 7 10.76 -30.78 30.75
CA SER A 7 11.25 -29.77 29.76
C SER A 7 10.80 -28.39 30.24
N ALA A 8 11.68 -27.64 30.86
CA ALA A 8 11.44 -26.27 31.17
C ALA A 8 11.35 -25.50 29.83
N CYS A 9 10.15 -25.07 29.45
CA CYS A 9 9.95 -24.07 28.43
C CYS A 9 10.59 -22.78 28.93
N VAL A 10 11.82 -22.50 28.54
CA VAL A 10 12.45 -21.20 28.74
C VAL A 10 11.72 -20.24 27.80
N THR A 11 10.72 -19.55 28.32
CA THR A 11 10.13 -18.38 27.65
C THR A 11 11.22 -17.32 27.59
N ARG A 12 11.91 -17.21 26.45
CA ARG A 12 12.82 -16.09 26.20
C ARG A 12 12.02 -14.81 26.35
N ASP A 13 12.54 -13.88 27.18
CA ASP A 13 11.99 -12.54 27.29
C ASP A 13 11.98 -11.91 25.89
N PRO A 14 10.82 -11.54 25.33
CA PRO A 14 10.73 -10.94 24.01
C PRO A 14 11.54 -9.64 23.89
N ALA A 15 11.75 -8.91 25.02
CA ALA A 15 12.54 -7.70 25.05
C ALA A 15 14.05 -7.98 24.86
N ALA A 16 14.54 -9.15 25.28
CA ALA A 16 15.96 -9.50 25.18
C ALA A 16 16.45 -9.73 23.74
N SER A 17 15.54 -9.93 22.79
CA SER A 17 15.86 -10.09 21.38
C SER A 17 15.78 -8.79 20.57
N LEU A 18 15.31 -7.70 21.19
CA LEU A 18 15.18 -6.40 20.53
C LEU A 18 16.52 -5.64 20.54
N PRO A 19 16.81 -4.83 19.50
CA PRO A 19 17.94 -3.91 19.50
C PRO A 19 17.90 -2.97 20.71
N SER A 20 19.06 -2.48 21.17
CA SER A 20 19.14 -1.48 22.24
C SER A 20 18.43 -0.18 21.87
N GLY A 21 18.12 0.68 22.86
CA GLY A 21 17.46 1.97 22.62
C GLY A 21 18.26 2.93 21.73
N ASP A 22 19.59 2.78 21.71
CA ASP A 22 20.51 3.53 20.83
C ASP A 22 20.66 2.91 19.44
N TYR A 23 19.81 1.97 19.05
CA TYR A 23 19.86 1.34 17.74
C TYR A 23 19.63 2.38 16.65
N GLU A 24 20.69 2.70 15.92
CA GLU A 24 20.59 3.38 14.63
C GLU A 24 20.31 2.31 13.56
N PRO A 25 19.13 2.33 12.94
CA PRO A 25 18.88 1.44 11.82
C PRO A 25 19.98 1.69 10.78
N ARG A 26 20.61 0.61 10.29
CA ARG A 26 21.38 0.74 9.06
C ARG A 26 20.47 1.49 8.11
N LYS A 27 20.96 2.61 7.54
CA LYS A 27 20.35 3.18 6.35
C LYS A 27 20.43 2.06 5.33
N GLU A 28 19.41 1.21 5.31
CA GLU A 28 19.21 0.39 4.13
C GLU A 28 19.22 1.40 3.00
N ASP A 29 20.15 1.23 2.08
CA ASP A 29 20.15 2.01 0.86
C ASP A 29 18.93 1.54 0.05
N ASP A 30 17.74 1.96 0.49
CA ASP A 30 16.47 1.78 -0.22
C ASP A 30 16.55 2.34 -1.62
N ALA A 31 17.55 3.18 -1.89
CA ALA A 31 17.75 3.84 -3.15
C ALA A 31 18.84 3.14 -3.98
N LEU A 32 18.54 2.97 -5.26
CA LEU A 32 19.54 2.57 -6.24
C LEU A 32 20.63 3.67 -6.30
N PRO A 33 21.92 3.32 -6.10
CA PRO A 33 22.99 4.31 -6.12
C PRO A 33 23.23 4.82 -7.55
N LEU A 34 22.50 5.86 -7.94
CA LEU A 34 22.68 6.47 -9.26
C LEU A 34 23.90 7.41 -9.26
N PRO A 35 24.76 7.36 -10.29
CA PRO A 35 25.92 8.23 -10.42
C PRO A 35 25.52 9.71 -10.38
N LYS A 36 26.22 10.49 -9.54
CA LYS A 36 26.02 11.95 -9.45
C LYS A 36 26.16 12.59 -10.84
N GLY A 37 25.30 13.55 -11.18
CA GLY A 37 25.26 14.18 -12.49
C GLY A 37 24.48 13.41 -13.57
N ARG A 38 24.26 12.10 -13.43
CA ARG A 38 23.46 11.28 -14.35
C ARG A 38 22.14 10.80 -13.75
N ALA A 39 21.90 11.03 -12.46
CA ALA A 39 20.76 10.48 -11.74
C ALA A 39 19.41 10.85 -12.39
N ALA A 40 19.21 12.09 -12.80
CA ALA A 40 17.99 12.52 -13.48
C ALA A 40 17.79 11.82 -14.84
N ALA A 41 18.84 11.70 -15.65
CA ALA A 41 18.77 11.02 -16.93
C ALA A 41 18.48 9.52 -16.76
N LEU A 42 19.13 8.86 -15.81
CA LEU A 42 18.91 7.44 -15.52
C LEU A 42 17.53 7.16 -14.95
N ARG A 43 17.02 8.05 -14.06
CA ARG A 43 15.63 7.96 -13.58
C ARG A 43 14.63 8.11 -14.74
N ASN A 44 14.84 9.10 -15.61
CA ASN A 44 13.96 9.33 -16.74
C ASN A 44 13.99 8.18 -17.76
N ASP A 45 15.16 7.61 -18.01
CA ASP A 45 15.32 6.42 -18.82
C ASP A 45 14.59 5.21 -18.20
N ALA A 46 14.80 4.97 -16.93
CA ALA A 46 14.10 3.91 -16.19
C ALA A 46 12.58 4.12 -16.22
N PHE A 47 12.10 5.36 -16.03
CA PHE A 47 10.67 5.65 -16.07
C PHE A 47 10.06 5.40 -17.45
N ALA A 48 10.75 5.78 -18.52
CA ALA A 48 10.29 5.50 -19.89
C ALA A 48 10.14 4.00 -20.17
N ARG A 49 10.91 3.15 -19.49
CA ARG A 49 10.86 1.69 -19.61
C ARG A 49 10.08 0.98 -18.49
N ALA A 50 9.47 1.75 -17.59
CA ALA A 50 8.81 1.17 -16.44
C ALA A 50 7.60 0.29 -16.82
N LYS A 51 7.47 -0.84 -16.14
CA LYS A 51 6.23 -1.60 -16.08
C LYS A 51 5.37 -1.02 -14.96
N VAL A 52 4.04 -1.17 -15.09
CA VAL A 52 3.06 -0.77 -14.07
C VAL A 52 2.16 -1.94 -13.66
N TRP A 53 2.21 -3.01 -14.42
CA TRP A 53 1.38 -4.19 -14.24
C TRP A 53 2.14 -5.46 -14.65
N ARG A 54 1.78 -6.57 -14.02
CA ARG A 54 2.22 -7.93 -14.35
C ARG A 54 1.05 -8.88 -14.20
N PRO A 55 0.97 -9.95 -14.99
CA PRO A 55 -0.02 -11.00 -14.76
C PRO A 55 0.01 -11.45 -13.30
N PRO A 56 -1.16 -11.49 -12.62
CA PRO A 56 -1.21 -11.87 -11.20
C PRO A 56 -0.79 -13.32 -10.98
N VAL A 57 -0.03 -13.54 -9.91
CA VAL A 57 0.39 -14.86 -9.44
C VAL A 57 0.18 -14.92 -7.93
N PRO A 58 -0.70 -15.77 -7.42
CA PRO A 58 -1.62 -16.68 -8.14
C PRO A 58 -2.67 -15.93 -8.96
N PRO A 59 -3.44 -16.64 -9.82
CA PRO A 59 -4.60 -16.05 -10.50
C PRO A 59 -5.57 -15.39 -9.52
N VAL A 60 -6.22 -14.29 -9.92
CA VAL A 60 -7.12 -13.51 -9.04
C VAL A 60 -8.19 -14.36 -8.37
N ALA A 61 -8.75 -15.34 -9.10
CA ALA A 61 -9.76 -16.25 -8.57
C ALA A 61 -9.27 -17.13 -7.40
N GLU A 62 -7.95 -17.29 -7.24
CA GLU A 62 -7.32 -18.14 -6.21
C GLU A 62 -6.76 -17.34 -5.02
N VAL A 63 -6.80 -16.00 -5.08
CA VAL A 63 -6.25 -15.16 -4.02
C VAL A 63 -7.06 -15.31 -2.73
N ASP A 64 -6.36 -15.57 -1.62
CA ASP A 64 -6.92 -15.54 -0.26
C ASP A 64 -6.73 -14.14 0.35
N PHE A 65 -7.84 -13.45 0.59
CA PHE A 65 -7.84 -12.14 1.25
C PHE A 65 -8.04 -12.20 2.77
N ARG A 66 -8.34 -13.38 3.35
CA ARG A 66 -8.43 -13.55 4.81
C ARG A 66 -7.07 -13.48 5.44
N SER A 67 -6.11 -14.14 4.79
CA SER A 67 -4.72 -14.15 5.22
C SER A 67 -3.99 -12.87 4.82
N ASN A 68 -2.93 -12.55 5.53
CA ASN A 68 -1.98 -11.54 5.11
C ASN A 68 -1.21 -12.00 3.85
N PRO A 69 -0.64 -11.08 3.07
CA PRO A 69 0.16 -11.44 1.90
C PRO A 69 1.21 -12.50 2.25
N PRO A 70 1.34 -13.57 1.46
CA PRO A 70 2.29 -14.66 1.74
C PRO A 70 3.74 -14.18 1.60
N GLY A 71 4.65 -14.91 2.24
CA GLY A 71 6.10 -14.67 2.17
C GLY A 71 6.80 -15.08 3.47
N ALA A 72 8.11 -15.26 3.41
CA ALA A 72 8.91 -15.63 4.57
C ALA A 72 8.86 -14.58 5.69
N ASP A 73 8.56 -13.35 5.34
CA ASP A 73 8.43 -12.19 6.22
C ASP A 73 6.96 -11.83 6.53
N SER A 74 6.00 -12.70 6.20
CA SER A 74 4.58 -12.49 6.50
C SER A 74 4.30 -12.57 8.01
N PHE A 75 3.27 -11.83 8.43
CA PHE A 75 2.70 -11.97 9.76
C PHE A 75 1.36 -12.71 9.67
N PRO A 76 1.08 -13.69 10.51
CA PRO A 76 -0.29 -14.18 10.70
C PRO A 76 -1.24 -13.05 11.11
N PRO A 77 -2.54 -13.07 10.72
CA PRO A 77 -3.49 -12.01 11.08
C PRO A 77 -3.72 -11.86 12.59
N ASP A 78 -3.51 -12.93 13.35
CA ASP A 78 -3.59 -13.00 14.82
C ASP A 78 -2.25 -12.74 15.51
N ALA A 79 -1.19 -12.38 14.77
CA ALA A 79 0.12 -12.17 15.33
C ALA A 79 0.15 -11.02 16.34
N GLU A 80 0.88 -11.22 17.42
CA GLU A 80 1.42 -10.16 18.24
C GLU A 80 2.81 -9.79 17.71
N VAL A 81 2.94 -8.59 17.18
CA VAL A 81 4.24 -8.08 16.68
C VAL A 81 4.96 -7.36 17.80
N VAL A 82 6.13 -7.89 18.20
CA VAL A 82 6.97 -7.28 19.21
C VAL A 82 8.05 -6.46 18.55
N CYS A 83 8.21 -5.19 18.96
CA CYS A 83 9.18 -4.29 18.37
C CYS A 83 9.66 -3.22 19.37
N ARG A 84 10.74 -2.51 19.04
CA ARG A 84 11.24 -1.34 19.76
C ARG A 84 10.92 -0.08 19.00
N PHE A 85 10.44 0.95 19.70
CA PHE A 85 10.16 2.26 19.13
C PHE A 85 11.41 2.85 18.47
N LEU A 86 11.23 3.37 17.27
CA LEU A 86 12.25 4.12 16.55
C LEU A 86 11.81 5.58 16.46
N LEU A 87 12.58 6.47 17.06
CA LEU A 87 12.36 7.91 16.97
C LEU A 87 12.68 8.42 15.57
N LYS A 88 11.77 8.15 14.65
CA LYS A 88 11.82 8.61 13.27
C LYS A 88 10.56 9.38 12.96
N ARG A 89 10.70 10.64 12.53
CA ARG A 89 9.54 11.47 12.19
C ARG A 89 8.75 10.88 11.03
N SER A 90 7.48 10.57 11.26
CA SER A 90 6.54 10.23 10.20
C SER A 90 5.98 11.50 9.55
N ARG A 91 5.77 11.46 8.23
CA ARG A 91 5.05 12.50 7.51
C ARG A 91 3.54 12.22 7.54
N GLY A 92 2.72 13.26 7.40
CA GLY A 92 1.26 13.16 7.42
C GLY A 92 0.66 13.27 8.82
N GLU A 93 -0.69 13.27 8.90
CA GLU A 93 -1.44 13.58 10.14
C GLU A 93 -2.06 12.35 10.80
N THR A 94 -2.15 11.24 10.10
CA THR A 94 -2.75 10.00 10.60
C THR A 94 -1.81 9.27 11.57
N PRO A 95 -2.37 8.59 12.60
CA PRO A 95 -1.60 7.88 13.59
C PRO A 95 -0.71 6.79 13.00
N LYS A 96 0.62 7.00 13.07
CA LYS A 96 1.66 6.08 12.60
C LYS A 96 2.99 6.33 13.28
N PHE A 97 3.81 5.29 13.39
CA PHE A 97 5.17 5.38 13.93
C PHE A 97 6.07 4.32 13.29
N TYR A 98 7.36 4.42 13.56
CA TYR A 98 8.35 3.43 13.15
C TYR A 98 8.80 2.58 14.33
N CYS A 99 9.13 1.34 14.03
CA CYS A 99 9.46 0.32 15.02
C CYS A 99 10.49 -0.63 14.43
N VAL A 100 11.39 -1.13 15.30
CA VAL A 100 12.46 -2.06 14.91
C VAL A 100 12.10 -3.45 15.44
N LEU A 101 12.04 -4.42 14.53
CA LEU A 101 11.84 -5.83 14.89
C LEU A 101 13.08 -6.46 15.51
N PRO A 102 12.98 -7.63 16.17
CA PRO A 102 14.13 -8.32 16.76
C PRO A 102 15.28 -8.56 15.77
N GLY A 103 14.99 -8.75 14.49
CA GLY A 103 15.98 -8.93 13.42
C GLY A 103 16.64 -7.62 12.94
N GLY A 104 16.31 -6.46 13.52
CA GLY A 104 16.82 -5.16 13.08
C GLY A 104 16.07 -4.53 11.90
N GLU A 105 15.03 -5.20 11.39
CA GLU A 105 14.18 -4.65 10.34
C GLU A 105 13.33 -3.49 10.87
N VAL A 106 13.29 -2.38 10.12
CA VAL A 106 12.43 -1.25 10.42
C VAL A 106 11.10 -1.39 9.71
N ILE A 107 10.02 -1.40 10.48
CA ILE A 107 8.66 -1.42 9.97
C ILE A 107 7.94 -0.10 10.29
N LYS A 108 6.94 0.23 9.48
CA LYS A 108 6.01 1.33 9.76
C LYS A 108 4.69 0.76 10.26
N VAL A 109 4.20 1.28 11.36
CA VAL A 109 2.95 0.85 12.00
C VAL A 109 1.91 1.95 11.85
N LYS A 110 0.75 1.63 11.27
CA LYS A 110 -0.45 2.48 11.26
C LYS A 110 -1.46 1.91 12.25
N TYR A 111 -2.12 2.76 13.05
CA TYR A 111 -2.92 2.26 14.16
C TYR A 111 -4.12 3.14 14.52
N GLY A 112 -5.04 2.55 15.27
CA GLY A 112 -6.18 3.25 15.86
C GLY A 112 -7.48 3.05 15.10
N ARG A 113 -8.57 2.82 15.85
CA ARG A 113 -9.90 2.49 15.30
C ARG A 113 -10.54 3.61 14.46
N ARG A 114 -10.04 4.84 14.56
CA ARG A 114 -10.54 6.01 13.80
C ARG A 114 -9.58 6.45 12.69
N ASN A 115 -8.44 5.78 12.54
CA ASN A 115 -7.48 6.03 11.49
C ASN A 115 -7.91 5.31 10.19
N PRO A 116 -8.36 6.01 9.14
CA PRO A 116 -8.81 5.36 7.92
C PRO A 116 -7.68 4.61 7.20
N GLU A 117 -6.44 5.13 7.23
CA GLU A 117 -5.29 4.51 6.56
C GLU A 117 -4.99 3.10 7.11
N ALA A 118 -5.22 2.85 8.40
CA ALA A 118 -4.98 1.53 9.00
C ALA A 118 -5.89 0.43 8.44
N PHE A 119 -6.93 0.78 7.69
CA PHE A 119 -7.91 -0.12 7.08
C PHE A 119 -7.91 -0.01 5.56
N ALA A 120 -8.08 1.21 5.03
CA ALA A 120 -8.15 1.47 3.59
C ALA A 120 -6.91 0.97 2.86
N GLU A 121 -5.73 1.27 3.39
CA GLU A 121 -4.49 0.87 2.75
C GLU A 121 -4.29 -0.65 2.72
N VAL A 122 -4.73 -1.37 3.77
CA VAL A 122 -4.69 -2.83 3.78
C VAL A 122 -5.56 -3.40 2.65
N ALA A 123 -6.79 -2.88 2.49
CA ALA A 123 -7.68 -3.33 1.43
C ALA A 123 -7.16 -2.94 0.04
N ALA A 124 -6.78 -1.68 -0.15
CA ALA A 124 -6.31 -1.18 -1.45
C ALA A 124 -5.02 -1.87 -1.90
N ALA A 125 -4.02 -1.99 -1.02
CA ALA A 125 -2.74 -2.63 -1.34
C ALA A 125 -2.91 -4.12 -1.67
N ARG A 126 -3.76 -4.84 -0.92
CA ARG A 126 -4.07 -6.24 -1.22
C ARG A 126 -4.79 -6.41 -2.54
N LEU A 127 -5.76 -5.54 -2.83
CA LEU A 127 -6.47 -5.57 -4.11
C LEU A 127 -5.53 -5.27 -5.27
N LEU A 128 -4.74 -4.20 -5.19
CA LEU A 128 -3.76 -3.85 -6.22
C LEU A 128 -2.79 -5.01 -6.50
N SER A 129 -2.21 -5.59 -5.44
CA SER A 129 -1.31 -6.74 -5.57
C SER A 129 -1.99 -7.95 -6.21
N ALA A 130 -3.24 -8.26 -5.81
CA ALA A 130 -4.02 -9.37 -6.36
C ALA A 130 -4.34 -9.19 -7.86
N LEU A 131 -4.50 -7.94 -8.30
CA LEU A 131 -4.78 -7.59 -9.70
C LEU A 131 -3.50 -7.41 -10.53
N GLY A 132 -2.31 -7.64 -9.98
CA GLY A 132 -1.02 -7.53 -10.68
C GLY A 132 -0.40 -6.13 -10.70
N PHE A 133 -1.00 -5.15 -10.00
CA PHE A 133 -0.39 -3.83 -9.78
C PHE A 133 0.50 -3.85 -8.55
N GLY A 134 1.52 -3.00 -8.52
CA GLY A 134 2.36 -2.86 -7.33
C GLY A 134 1.69 -2.00 -6.25
N ALA A 135 1.94 -2.39 -5.00
CA ALA A 135 1.63 -1.61 -3.81
C ALA A 135 2.55 -2.03 -2.66
N ASP A 136 2.74 -1.18 -1.66
CA ASP A 136 3.42 -1.61 -0.43
C ASP A 136 2.64 -2.77 0.22
N ARG A 137 3.37 -3.66 0.89
CA ARG A 137 2.76 -4.85 1.50
C ARG A 137 2.18 -4.48 2.86
N MET A 138 0.88 -4.65 2.99
CA MET A 138 0.14 -4.32 4.19
C MET A 138 -0.32 -5.57 4.95
N PHE A 139 0.08 -5.66 6.21
CA PHE A 139 -0.23 -6.78 7.09
C PHE A 139 -1.11 -6.29 8.24
N ARG A 140 -2.31 -6.82 8.36
CA ARG A 140 -3.09 -6.65 9.57
C ARG A 140 -2.57 -7.60 10.64
N VAL A 141 -2.44 -7.11 11.88
CA VAL A 141 -1.98 -7.88 13.02
C VAL A 141 -2.93 -7.69 14.21
N ALA A 142 -2.97 -8.65 15.13
CA ALA A 142 -3.84 -8.56 16.31
C ALA A 142 -3.46 -7.35 17.17
N ARG A 143 -2.17 -7.18 17.41
CA ARG A 143 -1.60 -6.01 18.12
C ARG A 143 -0.12 -5.85 17.83
N VAL A 144 0.37 -4.66 18.12
CA VAL A 144 1.80 -4.36 18.18
C VAL A 144 2.17 -4.07 19.62
N ARG A 145 3.09 -4.85 20.19
CA ARG A 145 3.73 -4.60 21.49
C ARG A 145 4.98 -3.80 21.26
N CYS A 146 4.93 -2.52 21.58
CA CYS A 146 6.00 -1.59 21.29
C CYS A 146 6.76 -1.23 22.58
N PHE A 147 8.02 -1.69 22.70
CA PHE A 147 8.93 -1.33 23.80
C PHE A 147 9.51 0.05 23.58
N GLY A 148 9.63 0.84 24.65
CA GLY A 148 10.10 2.22 24.59
C GLY A 148 9.15 3.18 23.89
N CYS A 149 7.94 2.75 23.55
CA CYS A 149 6.93 3.61 22.94
C CYS A 149 6.34 4.60 23.95
N PRO A 150 6.15 5.86 23.56
CA PRO A 150 5.29 6.78 24.31
C PRO A 150 3.83 6.32 24.20
N PRO A 151 2.95 6.72 25.16
CA PRO A 151 1.52 6.38 25.12
C PRO A 151 0.81 6.78 23.81
N TYR A 152 1.31 7.80 23.14
CA TYR A 152 0.85 8.31 21.87
C TYR A 152 2.02 8.43 20.88
N PRO A 153 2.43 7.35 20.20
CA PRO A 153 3.66 7.33 19.41
C PRO A 153 3.76 8.37 18.29
N GLN A 154 2.62 8.94 17.87
CA GLN A 154 2.58 10.03 16.89
C GLN A 154 2.69 11.42 17.53
N ALA A 155 2.62 11.54 18.87
CA ALA A 155 2.67 12.84 19.52
C ALA A 155 3.97 13.57 19.16
N ARG A 156 3.84 14.84 18.72
CA ARG A 156 4.94 15.65 18.18
C ARG A 156 5.77 16.34 19.29
N PHE A 157 5.73 15.85 20.50
CA PHE A 157 6.41 16.46 21.65
C PHE A 157 7.56 15.57 22.11
N PRO A 158 8.79 15.76 21.58
CA PRO A 158 9.95 14.92 21.92
C PRO A 158 10.27 14.90 23.43
N TRP A 159 9.93 15.96 24.16
CA TRP A 159 10.16 16.04 25.59
C TRP A 159 9.20 15.18 26.42
N LEU A 160 7.99 14.89 25.92
CA LEU A 160 7.07 13.91 26.52
C LEU A 160 7.58 12.48 26.34
N ASP A 161 8.24 12.21 25.22
CA ASP A 161 8.78 10.90 24.91
C ASP A 161 9.85 10.47 25.90
N ALA A 162 10.73 11.40 26.31
CA ALA A 162 11.76 11.17 27.31
C ALA A 162 11.19 10.84 28.71
N PHE A 163 10.00 11.33 29.03
CA PHE A 163 9.35 11.10 30.33
C PHE A 163 8.66 9.73 30.44
N PHE A 164 8.25 9.14 29.30
CA PHE A 164 7.46 7.90 29.25
C PHE A 164 8.21 6.69 28.69
N SER A 165 9.36 6.88 28.07
CA SER A 165 10.16 5.85 27.41
C SER A 165 11.21 5.20 28.35
N GLY A 166 10.74 4.44 29.33
CA GLY A 166 11.64 3.44 29.94
C GLY A 166 11.86 2.30 28.95
N GLU A 167 13.11 1.94 28.63
CA GLU A 167 13.44 0.91 27.61
C GLU A 167 12.72 -0.42 27.81
N ASN A 168 12.38 -0.78 29.04
CA ASN A 168 11.67 -2.01 29.40
C ASN A 168 10.15 -1.83 29.54
N ARG A 169 9.61 -0.64 29.32
CA ARG A 169 8.19 -0.40 29.30
C ARG A 169 7.66 -0.62 27.87
N TYR A 170 6.47 -1.13 27.75
CA TYR A 170 5.80 -1.30 26.45
C TYR A 170 4.40 -0.73 26.46
N VAL A 171 3.90 -0.46 25.26
CA VAL A 171 2.51 -0.12 24.99
C VAL A 171 1.96 -1.15 24.01
N ASP A 172 0.79 -1.72 24.32
CA ASP A 172 0.05 -2.57 23.39
C ASP A 172 -0.88 -1.70 22.53
N ILE A 173 -0.73 -1.80 21.23
CA ILE A 173 -1.42 -0.97 20.23
C ILE A 173 -2.29 -1.87 19.35
N ALA A 174 -3.62 -1.66 19.40
CA ALA A 174 -4.60 -2.37 18.60
C ALA A 174 -5.84 -1.48 18.31
N PRO A 175 -6.46 -1.58 17.12
CA PRO A 175 -6.00 -2.33 15.95
C PRO A 175 -4.77 -1.69 15.33
N ALA A 176 -3.96 -2.51 14.64
CA ALA A 176 -2.76 -2.05 13.96
C ALA A 176 -2.56 -2.77 12.63
N SER A 177 -1.92 -2.09 11.71
CA SER A 177 -1.38 -2.65 10.48
C SER A 177 0.10 -2.33 10.34
N VAL A 178 0.85 -3.28 9.80
CA VAL A 178 2.29 -3.15 9.52
C VAL A 178 2.47 -2.95 8.03
N GLU A 179 3.25 -1.95 7.68
CA GLU A 179 3.62 -1.64 6.31
C GLU A 179 5.07 -2.08 6.05
N ARG A 180 5.28 -2.81 4.97
CA ARG A 180 6.58 -3.12 4.39
C ARG A 180 6.65 -2.63 2.96
N PRO A 181 7.77 -2.07 2.52
CA PRO A 181 7.92 -1.60 1.14
C PRO A 181 7.70 -2.70 0.11
N PHE A 182 7.23 -2.31 -1.06
CA PHE A 182 7.25 -3.16 -2.24
C PHE A 182 8.70 -3.56 -2.58
N PRO A 183 8.96 -4.81 -3.02
CA PRO A 183 10.32 -5.28 -3.28
C PRO A 183 11.04 -4.47 -4.36
N GLY A 184 12.28 -4.13 -4.11
CA GLY A 184 13.15 -3.43 -5.06
C GLY A 184 13.83 -2.20 -4.48
N LYS A 185 14.81 -1.68 -5.21
CA LYS A 185 15.54 -0.46 -4.84
C LYS A 185 14.89 0.76 -5.49
N LYS A 186 14.59 1.76 -4.71
CA LYS A 186 14.00 3.00 -5.17
C LYS A 186 14.88 3.72 -6.19
N ILE A 187 14.29 4.11 -7.32
CA ILE A 187 14.95 4.94 -8.34
C ILE A 187 14.49 6.38 -8.14
N ALA A 188 15.37 7.21 -7.60
CA ALA A 188 15.08 8.61 -7.32
C ALA A 188 16.19 9.51 -7.87
N SER A 189 15.86 10.78 -8.06
CA SER A 189 16.84 11.82 -8.39
C SER A 189 16.55 13.09 -7.60
N PRO A 190 17.49 14.03 -7.45
CA PRO A 190 17.20 15.29 -6.81
C PRO A 190 15.94 15.95 -7.38
N GLY A 191 14.97 16.28 -6.53
CA GLY A 191 13.69 16.87 -6.92
C GLY A 191 12.63 15.89 -7.45
N ALA A 192 12.94 14.58 -7.62
CA ALA A 192 12.02 13.59 -8.13
C ALA A 192 12.10 12.30 -7.30
N ASP A 193 11.41 12.30 -6.16
CA ASP A 193 11.39 11.21 -5.19
C ASP A 193 10.40 10.08 -5.54
N GLY A 194 9.39 10.38 -6.34
CA GLY A 194 8.39 9.48 -6.87
C GLY A 194 8.02 9.84 -8.31
N TRP A 195 6.77 9.57 -8.71
CA TRP A 195 6.24 9.94 -10.02
C TRP A 195 4.81 10.47 -9.90
N ALA A 196 4.39 11.28 -10.86
CA ALA A 196 3.06 11.85 -10.94
C ALA A 196 2.25 11.18 -12.05
N PHE A 197 0.91 11.09 -11.91
CA PHE A 197 0.05 10.44 -12.91
C PHE A 197 0.18 11.03 -14.31
N TYR A 198 0.45 12.34 -14.43
CA TYR A 198 0.70 12.96 -15.74
C TYR A 198 2.02 12.49 -16.39
N GLU A 199 2.98 11.94 -15.61
CA GLU A 199 4.23 11.41 -16.16
C GLU A 199 4.03 10.05 -16.87
N LEU A 200 2.91 9.35 -16.64
CA LEU A 200 2.62 8.05 -17.26
C LEU A 200 2.63 8.09 -18.80
N GLU A 201 2.39 9.25 -19.39
CA GLU A 201 2.51 9.47 -20.85
C GLU A 201 3.97 9.36 -21.35
N ARG A 202 4.95 9.37 -20.46
CA ARG A 202 6.37 9.22 -20.81
C ARG A 202 6.82 7.77 -20.88
N ILE A 203 5.98 6.83 -20.44
CA ILE A 203 6.26 5.40 -20.55
C ILE A 203 6.11 5.00 -22.01
N ASP A 204 7.15 4.35 -22.55
CA ASP A 204 7.27 4.02 -23.97
C ASP A 204 7.33 2.49 -24.17
N ALA A 205 6.28 1.92 -24.72
CA ALA A 205 6.20 0.50 -24.99
C ALA A 205 7.26 0.03 -26.01
N ALA A 206 7.67 0.89 -26.95
CA ALA A 206 8.73 0.56 -27.92
C ALA A 206 10.09 0.42 -27.25
N ARG A 207 10.28 1.02 -26.09
CA ARG A 207 11.49 0.90 -25.26
C ARG A 207 11.38 -0.20 -24.19
N GLY A 208 10.34 -1.03 -24.24
CA GLY A 208 10.09 -2.09 -23.28
C GLY A 208 9.27 -1.66 -22.07
N GLY A 209 8.74 -0.44 -22.03
CA GLY A 209 7.82 0.07 -21.01
C GLY A 209 6.45 -0.64 -21.02
N ALA A 210 5.55 -0.19 -20.14
CA ALA A 210 4.19 -0.68 -20.07
C ALA A 210 3.41 -0.32 -21.36
N ARG A 211 2.53 -1.21 -21.79
CA ARG A 211 1.62 -0.94 -22.91
C ARG A 211 0.54 0.04 -22.49
N ARG A 212 -0.05 0.74 -23.44
CA ARG A 212 -1.11 1.71 -23.17
C ARG A 212 -2.26 1.09 -22.37
N ALA A 213 -2.67 -0.12 -22.69
CA ALA A 213 -3.70 -0.84 -21.93
C ALA A 213 -3.36 -1.03 -20.45
N GLU A 214 -2.12 -1.33 -20.14
CA GLU A 214 -1.64 -1.51 -18.75
C GLU A 214 -1.65 -0.17 -17.99
N ILE A 215 -1.24 0.91 -18.65
CA ILE A 215 -1.27 2.27 -18.09
C ILE A 215 -2.72 2.72 -17.84
N ASP A 216 -3.61 2.49 -18.78
CA ASP A 216 -5.01 2.88 -18.66
C ASP A 216 -5.74 2.05 -17.60
N ALA A 217 -5.41 0.75 -17.46
CA ALA A 217 -5.90 -0.08 -16.37
C ALA A 217 -5.43 0.43 -14.98
N LEU A 218 -4.17 0.88 -14.87
CA LEU A 218 -3.67 1.54 -13.64
C LEU A 218 -4.44 2.82 -13.32
N ARG A 219 -4.76 3.64 -14.32
CA ARG A 219 -5.58 4.84 -14.14
C ARG A 219 -6.98 4.49 -13.67
N LEU A 220 -7.60 3.50 -14.29
CA LEU A 220 -8.96 3.10 -13.95
C LEU A 220 -9.06 2.49 -12.55
N ILE A 221 -8.08 1.68 -12.11
CA ILE A 221 -8.08 1.14 -10.75
C ILE A 221 -7.86 2.25 -9.71
N ALA A 222 -7.06 3.27 -9.99
CA ALA A 222 -6.91 4.41 -9.11
C ALA A 222 -8.23 5.19 -8.93
N VAL A 223 -8.98 5.39 -10.03
CA VAL A 223 -10.34 5.99 -9.97
C VAL A 223 -11.31 5.08 -9.23
N PHE A 224 -11.27 3.76 -9.47
CA PHE A 224 -12.11 2.77 -8.78
C PHE A 224 -11.91 2.83 -7.27
N LEU A 225 -10.66 2.95 -6.81
CA LEU A 225 -10.31 3.10 -5.40
C LEU A 225 -10.66 4.50 -4.84
N ALA A 226 -10.91 5.49 -5.70
CA ALA A 226 -10.98 6.90 -5.35
C ALA A 226 -9.68 7.38 -4.65
N ASP A 227 -8.53 7.04 -5.22
CA ASP A 227 -7.19 7.38 -4.70
C ASP A 227 -6.87 8.87 -4.92
N TRP A 228 -7.42 9.73 -4.05
CA TRP A 228 -7.39 11.17 -4.21
C TRP A 228 -6.09 11.86 -3.77
N ASP A 229 -5.30 11.26 -2.84
CA ASP A 229 -4.01 11.84 -2.40
C ASP A 229 -2.84 11.30 -3.24
N ASN A 230 -3.03 11.20 -4.55
CA ASN A 230 -2.06 10.65 -5.49
C ASN A 230 -0.96 11.64 -5.88
N LYS A 231 -0.41 12.41 -4.92
CA LYS A 231 0.77 13.25 -5.13
C LYS A 231 2.01 12.41 -5.44
N SER A 232 2.97 12.95 -6.18
CA SER A 232 4.14 12.18 -6.64
C SER A 232 4.94 11.49 -5.52
N SER A 233 4.91 12.02 -4.29
CA SER A 233 5.55 11.37 -3.14
C SER A 233 4.84 10.11 -2.64
N ASN A 234 3.60 9.86 -3.09
CA ASN A 234 2.81 8.67 -2.75
C ASN A 234 2.91 7.57 -3.82
N GLN A 235 3.70 7.78 -4.87
CA GLN A 235 4.04 6.78 -5.86
C GLN A 235 5.54 6.51 -5.83
N ARG A 236 5.95 5.33 -6.30
CA ARG A 236 7.36 4.93 -6.36
C ARG A 236 7.73 4.37 -7.73
N LEU A 237 8.96 4.66 -8.11
CA LEU A 237 9.68 3.97 -9.17
C LEU A 237 10.77 3.14 -8.51
N VAL A 238 10.79 1.84 -8.77
CA VAL A 238 11.78 0.92 -8.19
C VAL A 238 12.48 0.11 -9.27
N CYS A 239 13.68 -0.31 -8.97
CA CYS A 239 14.36 -1.38 -9.67
C CYS A 239 14.08 -2.70 -8.95
N LEU A 240 13.47 -3.64 -9.65
CA LEU A 240 13.14 -4.92 -9.07
C LEU A 240 14.38 -5.71 -8.70
N PRO A 241 14.30 -6.62 -7.72
CA PRO A 241 15.43 -7.44 -7.31
C PRO A 241 16.07 -8.16 -8.50
N GLY A 242 17.38 -8.04 -8.64
CA GLY A 242 18.15 -8.62 -9.77
C GLY A 242 18.12 -7.78 -11.06
N GLY A 243 17.35 -6.70 -11.09
CA GLY A 243 17.29 -5.78 -12.23
C GLY A 243 18.34 -4.67 -12.22
N GLU A 244 19.16 -4.57 -11.19
CA GLU A 244 20.21 -3.55 -11.10
C GLU A 244 21.26 -3.74 -12.23
N ASP A 245 21.64 -2.63 -12.84
CA ASP A 245 22.68 -2.62 -13.83
C ASP A 245 24.04 -2.28 -13.16
N PRO A 246 25.09 -3.09 -13.34
CA PRO A 246 26.42 -2.75 -12.83
C PRO A 246 26.96 -1.40 -13.31
N ALA A 247 26.50 -0.91 -14.46
CA ALA A 247 26.83 0.42 -14.99
C ALA A 247 26.05 1.57 -14.29
N GLY A 248 25.24 1.26 -13.28
CA GLY A 248 24.52 2.25 -12.46
C GLY A 248 23.15 2.62 -13.01
N GLY A 249 22.41 1.65 -13.55
CA GLY A 249 21.02 1.83 -14.02
C GLY A 249 20.09 0.75 -13.51
N CYS A 250 18.93 0.62 -14.15
CA CYS A 250 17.94 -0.41 -13.84
C CYS A 250 17.45 -1.06 -15.13
N ARG A 251 17.49 -2.39 -15.20
CA ARG A 251 16.97 -3.18 -16.34
C ARG A 251 15.48 -3.50 -16.18
N GLU A 252 14.99 -3.61 -14.94
CA GLU A 252 13.61 -3.97 -14.63
C GLU A 252 12.92 -2.90 -13.78
N PRO A 253 12.70 -1.70 -14.34
CA PRO A 253 12.02 -0.63 -13.61
C PRO A 253 10.51 -0.93 -13.49
N PHE A 254 9.96 -0.66 -12.31
CA PHE A 254 8.54 -0.84 -12.02
C PHE A 254 7.99 0.41 -11.29
N ALA A 255 6.90 0.97 -11.81
CA ALA A 255 6.22 2.11 -11.20
C ALA A 255 4.94 1.61 -10.51
N TYR A 256 4.75 2.00 -9.24
CA TYR A 256 3.62 1.53 -8.43
C TYR A 256 3.06 2.61 -7.50
N LEU A 257 1.85 2.36 -6.98
CA LEU A 257 1.17 3.20 -5.99
C LEU A 257 1.64 2.80 -4.59
N GLN A 258 2.34 3.69 -3.89
CA GLN A 258 2.93 3.36 -2.60
C GLN A 258 1.95 3.59 -1.44
N ASP A 259 1.53 4.83 -1.23
CA ASP A 259 0.66 5.22 -0.11
C ASP A 259 -0.78 5.32 -0.63
N VAL A 260 -1.53 4.24 -0.49
CA VAL A 260 -2.92 4.11 -0.95
C VAL A 260 -3.92 4.18 0.21
N GLY A 261 -3.53 4.81 1.31
CA GLY A 261 -4.39 4.97 2.50
C GLY A 261 -5.53 5.96 2.30
N ALA A 262 -5.46 6.83 1.31
CA ALA A 262 -6.46 7.83 0.97
C ALA A 262 -7.46 7.30 -0.08
N THR A 263 -8.06 6.14 0.19
CA THR A 263 -8.96 5.40 -0.71
C THR A 263 -10.27 5.04 -0.02
N PHE A 264 -11.24 4.53 -0.79
CA PHE A 264 -12.57 4.11 -0.30
C PHE A 264 -13.37 5.23 0.37
N GLY A 265 -13.21 6.46 -0.12
CA GLY A 265 -13.93 7.64 0.34
C GLY A 265 -13.08 8.92 0.26
N PRO A 266 -13.71 10.11 0.26
CA PRO A 266 -13.01 11.36 -0.06
C PRO A 266 -12.14 11.93 1.07
N LEU A 267 -12.31 11.56 2.32
CA LEU A 267 -11.50 12.05 3.46
C LEU A 267 -11.30 10.98 4.52
N ALA A 268 -12.04 9.90 4.40
CA ALA A 268 -12.05 8.77 5.31
C ALA A 268 -12.62 7.57 4.56
N VAL A 269 -12.55 6.39 5.16
CA VAL A 269 -13.35 5.25 4.70
C VAL A 269 -14.83 5.62 4.85
N ASP A 270 -15.53 5.72 3.73
CA ASP A 270 -16.93 6.09 3.65
C ASP A 270 -17.62 5.34 2.51
N LEU A 271 -18.43 4.34 2.88
CA LEU A 271 -19.10 3.46 1.93
C LEU A 271 -20.02 4.23 0.96
N ASP A 272 -20.84 5.14 1.50
CA ASP A 272 -21.80 5.86 0.68
C ASP A 272 -21.13 6.86 -0.25
N ALA A 273 -20.11 7.54 0.22
CA ALA A 273 -19.34 8.45 -0.61
C ALA A 273 -18.56 7.69 -1.69
N TRP A 274 -17.94 6.55 -1.36
CA TRP A 274 -17.24 5.72 -2.34
C TRP A 274 -18.19 5.11 -3.38
N ARG A 275 -19.36 4.63 -2.95
CA ARG A 275 -20.41 4.12 -3.85
C ARG A 275 -20.83 5.17 -4.87
N LYS A 276 -20.95 6.43 -4.43
CA LYS A 276 -21.38 7.56 -5.28
C LYS A 276 -20.24 8.17 -6.11
N ALA A 277 -19.00 7.92 -5.76
CA ALA A 277 -17.86 8.45 -6.53
C ALA A 277 -17.90 7.91 -7.96
N PRO A 278 -17.98 8.78 -8.99
CA PRO A 278 -18.14 8.34 -10.36
C PRO A 278 -16.86 7.64 -10.85
N LEU A 279 -17.03 6.54 -11.61
CA LEU A 279 -15.93 5.92 -12.34
C LEU A 279 -15.64 6.66 -13.64
N TRP A 280 -16.66 7.25 -14.23
CA TRP A 280 -16.60 7.92 -15.53
C TRP A 280 -17.05 9.36 -15.39
N ALA A 281 -16.22 10.28 -15.83
CA ALA A 281 -16.61 11.67 -16.01
C ALA A 281 -17.49 11.83 -17.26
N ASP A 282 -17.19 11.03 -18.29
CA ASP A 282 -18.06 10.85 -19.46
C ASP A 282 -18.03 9.37 -19.87
N ARG A 283 -19.18 8.72 -19.77
CA ARG A 283 -19.33 7.30 -20.13
C ARG A 283 -19.20 7.08 -21.64
N ALA A 284 -19.63 8.01 -22.49
CA ALA A 284 -19.61 7.82 -23.93
C ALA A 284 -18.18 7.75 -24.48
N THR A 285 -17.29 8.56 -23.92
CA THR A 285 -15.90 8.68 -24.38
C THR A 285 -14.89 7.93 -23.52
N CYS A 286 -15.33 7.21 -22.48
CA CYS A 286 -14.45 6.59 -21.47
C CYS A 286 -13.54 7.59 -20.76
N LEU A 287 -14.00 8.83 -20.60
CA LEU A 287 -13.27 9.83 -19.87
C LEU A 287 -13.30 9.52 -18.36
N VAL A 288 -12.14 9.44 -17.74
CA VAL A 288 -11.99 9.35 -16.30
C VAL A 288 -11.42 10.64 -15.73
N SER A 289 -11.85 11.00 -14.51
CA SER A 289 -11.43 12.21 -13.82
C SER A 289 -11.52 12.02 -12.31
N MET A 290 -10.61 12.64 -11.57
CA MET A 290 -10.66 12.72 -10.12
C MET A 290 -10.94 14.15 -9.61
N LYS A 291 -11.32 15.09 -10.50
CA LYS A 291 -11.54 16.52 -10.14
C LYS A 291 -12.64 16.73 -9.11
N SER A 292 -13.58 15.80 -8.97
CA SER A 292 -14.61 15.82 -7.93
C SER A 292 -14.13 15.38 -6.56
N LEU A 293 -12.93 14.81 -6.46
CA LEU A 293 -12.30 14.35 -5.23
C LEU A 293 -11.46 15.46 -4.57
N PRO A 294 -11.09 15.32 -3.28
CA PRO A 294 -10.22 16.28 -2.61
C PRO A 294 -8.94 16.58 -3.41
N TYR A 295 -8.43 17.81 -3.26
CA TYR A 295 -7.28 18.31 -4.02
C TYR A 295 -7.41 18.16 -5.55
N HIS A 296 -8.64 18.10 -6.07
CA HIS A 296 -8.94 17.90 -7.49
C HIS A 296 -8.24 16.68 -8.11
N GLY A 297 -8.01 15.64 -7.29
CA GLY A 297 -7.30 14.44 -7.70
C GLY A 297 -5.79 14.60 -7.82
N ALA A 298 -5.21 15.58 -7.14
CA ALA A 298 -3.76 15.82 -7.01
C ALA A 298 -3.01 15.80 -8.36
N THR A 299 -2.28 14.73 -8.71
CA THR A 299 -1.50 14.63 -9.96
C THR A 299 -2.25 13.91 -11.08
N PHE A 300 -3.46 13.41 -10.81
CA PHE A 300 -4.27 12.73 -11.80
C PHE A 300 -4.77 13.73 -12.86
N VAL A 301 -4.69 13.35 -14.11
CA VAL A 301 -5.20 14.15 -15.24
C VAL A 301 -6.36 13.45 -15.91
N ASP A 302 -7.33 14.22 -16.36
CA ASP A 302 -8.46 13.71 -17.15
C ASP A 302 -7.95 13.04 -18.40
N VAL A 303 -8.41 11.84 -18.68
CA VAL A 303 -7.95 11.06 -19.83
C VAL A 303 -9.04 10.12 -20.35
N ASN A 304 -9.14 10.01 -21.65
CA ASN A 304 -9.95 8.99 -22.30
C ASN A 304 -9.17 7.67 -22.31
N LEU A 305 -9.74 6.65 -21.67
CA LEU A 305 -9.13 5.34 -21.60
C LEU A 305 -9.34 4.56 -22.89
N THR A 306 -8.38 3.73 -23.22
CA THR A 306 -8.53 2.77 -24.32
C THR A 306 -9.42 1.58 -23.89
N GLU A 307 -10.06 0.96 -24.86
CA GLU A 307 -10.83 -0.27 -24.63
C GLU A 307 -9.96 -1.39 -24.06
N GLY A 308 -8.70 -1.50 -24.50
CA GLY A 308 -7.76 -2.47 -23.96
C GLY A 308 -7.48 -2.28 -22.47
N GLY A 309 -7.40 -1.03 -22.00
CA GLY A 309 -7.22 -0.74 -20.57
C GLY A 309 -8.42 -1.09 -19.73
N ARG A 310 -9.62 -0.74 -20.23
CA ARG A 310 -10.88 -1.14 -19.60
C ARG A 310 -11.02 -2.66 -19.51
N GLN A 311 -10.79 -3.37 -20.63
CA GLN A 311 -10.90 -4.83 -20.68
C GLN A 311 -9.89 -5.52 -19.76
N LEU A 312 -8.64 -5.04 -19.71
CA LEU A 312 -7.64 -5.60 -18.80
C LEU A 312 -8.13 -5.53 -17.35
N LEU A 313 -8.58 -4.36 -16.89
CA LEU A 313 -9.07 -4.25 -15.52
C LEU A 313 -10.36 -5.02 -15.29
N ALA A 314 -11.31 -5.01 -16.25
CA ALA A 314 -12.56 -5.76 -16.16
C ALA A 314 -12.29 -7.27 -16.03
N SER A 315 -11.38 -7.82 -16.85
CA SER A 315 -11.04 -9.24 -16.83
C SER A 315 -10.46 -9.70 -15.50
N GLU A 316 -9.70 -8.84 -14.82
CA GLU A 316 -9.17 -9.17 -13.51
C GLU A 316 -10.22 -9.01 -12.39
N LEU A 317 -10.96 -7.91 -12.38
CA LEU A 317 -11.95 -7.64 -11.33
C LEU A 317 -13.13 -8.61 -11.34
N THR A 318 -13.57 -9.07 -12.51
CA THR A 318 -14.72 -10.00 -12.65
C THR A 318 -14.41 -11.41 -12.12
N GLN A 319 -13.15 -11.79 -11.97
CA GLN A 319 -12.74 -13.05 -11.34
C GLN A 319 -13.01 -13.09 -9.83
N LEU A 320 -13.14 -11.91 -9.18
CA LEU A 320 -13.39 -11.83 -7.75
C LEU A 320 -14.81 -12.25 -7.39
N ARG A 321 -14.94 -13.28 -6.58
CA ARG A 321 -16.22 -13.75 -6.03
C ARG A 321 -16.65 -12.87 -4.84
N ASP A 322 -17.94 -12.83 -4.55
CA ASP A 322 -18.49 -12.06 -3.43
C ASP A 322 -17.82 -12.42 -2.09
N GLY A 323 -17.54 -13.71 -1.86
CA GLY A 323 -16.80 -14.16 -0.69
C GLY A 323 -15.39 -13.56 -0.60
N GLN A 324 -14.67 -13.50 -1.72
CA GLN A 324 -13.33 -12.89 -1.75
C GLN A 324 -13.38 -11.37 -1.51
N VAL A 325 -14.38 -10.69 -2.07
CA VAL A 325 -14.58 -9.24 -1.82
C VAL A 325 -14.93 -8.99 -0.35
N ARG A 326 -15.79 -9.84 0.25
CA ARG A 326 -16.08 -9.81 1.69
C ARG A 326 -14.82 -10.00 2.51
N ASP A 327 -14.03 -11.03 2.19
CA ASP A 327 -12.78 -11.36 2.88
C ASP A 327 -11.73 -10.23 2.75
N LEU A 328 -11.71 -9.50 1.62
CA LEU A 328 -10.86 -8.33 1.43
C LEU A 328 -11.16 -7.24 2.48
N PHE A 329 -12.42 -6.86 2.64
CA PHE A 329 -12.81 -5.81 3.60
C PHE A 329 -12.77 -6.28 5.06
N ASP A 330 -13.17 -7.52 5.35
CA ASP A 330 -13.07 -8.09 6.68
C ASP A 330 -11.61 -8.33 7.10
N GLY A 331 -10.81 -8.92 6.21
CA GLY A 331 -9.38 -9.12 6.39
C GLY A 331 -8.62 -7.80 6.56
N ALA A 332 -9.08 -6.71 5.96
CA ALA A 332 -8.58 -5.37 6.22
C ALA A 332 -9.08 -4.76 7.53
N GLY A 333 -10.11 -5.34 8.16
CA GLY A 333 -10.62 -4.94 9.47
C GLY A 333 -11.69 -3.85 9.44
N PHE A 334 -12.41 -3.65 8.35
CA PHE A 334 -13.45 -2.61 8.23
C PHE A 334 -14.52 -2.72 9.32
N THR A 335 -14.82 -3.91 9.81
CA THR A 335 -15.72 -4.16 10.96
C THR A 335 -15.22 -3.52 12.26
N HIS A 336 -13.92 -3.22 12.38
CA HIS A 336 -13.31 -2.56 13.54
C HIS A 336 -13.17 -1.04 13.38
N TYR A 337 -13.43 -0.49 12.21
CA TYR A 337 -13.36 0.95 11.96
C TYR A 337 -14.46 1.69 12.73
N ARG A 338 -14.12 2.83 13.35
CA ARG A 338 -15.02 3.56 14.28
C ARG A 338 -15.11 5.06 13.97
N ARG A 339 -15.00 5.44 12.71
CA ARG A 339 -15.25 6.80 12.24
C ARG A 339 -16.34 6.78 11.17
N GLY A 340 -17.20 7.79 11.17
CA GLY A 340 -18.34 7.88 10.26
C GLY A 340 -19.52 6.96 10.64
N PRO A 341 -20.49 6.79 9.74
CA PRO A 341 -21.72 6.04 9.99
C PRO A 341 -21.46 4.53 10.13
N ASP A 342 -22.42 3.82 10.72
CA ASP A 342 -22.34 2.37 10.93
C ASP A 342 -22.27 1.58 9.62
N ALA A 343 -22.83 2.13 8.54
CA ALA A 343 -22.69 1.56 7.19
C ALA A 343 -21.24 1.29 6.77
N ASN A 344 -20.27 2.05 7.30
CA ASN A 344 -18.85 1.80 7.03
C ASN A 344 -18.33 0.46 7.57
N ARG A 345 -19.11 -0.23 8.40
CA ARG A 345 -18.80 -1.56 8.96
C ARG A 345 -19.63 -2.68 8.32
N ASP A 346 -20.55 -2.31 7.43
CA ASP A 346 -21.41 -3.27 6.73
C ASP A 346 -20.66 -3.91 5.56
N LEU A 347 -20.19 -5.14 5.76
CA LEU A 347 -19.46 -5.90 4.73
C LEU A 347 -20.33 -6.22 3.51
N ASP A 348 -21.64 -6.45 3.70
CA ASP A 348 -22.54 -6.70 2.56
C ASP A 348 -22.71 -5.44 1.72
N GLY A 349 -22.80 -4.29 2.38
CA GLY A 349 -22.82 -2.99 1.72
C GLY A 349 -21.56 -2.74 0.89
N TRP A 350 -20.37 -3.08 1.42
CA TRP A 350 -19.10 -2.98 0.68
C TRP A 350 -19.05 -3.95 -0.50
N VAL A 351 -19.47 -5.21 -0.33
CA VAL A 351 -19.55 -6.19 -1.42
C VAL A 351 -20.48 -5.69 -2.52
N GLY A 352 -21.68 -5.23 -2.16
CA GLY A 352 -22.64 -4.70 -3.12
C GLY A 352 -22.11 -3.50 -3.92
N ALA A 353 -21.48 -2.54 -3.22
CA ALA A 353 -20.89 -1.37 -3.86
C ALA A 353 -19.71 -1.75 -4.79
N PHE A 354 -18.85 -2.68 -4.35
CA PHE A 354 -17.74 -3.17 -5.14
C PHE A 354 -18.23 -3.83 -6.44
N LYS A 355 -19.18 -4.77 -6.34
CA LYS A 355 -19.73 -5.48 -7.49
C LYS A 355 -20.46 -4.55 -8.44
N ALA A 356 -21.18 -3.55 -7.94
CA ALA A 356 -21.82 -2.54 -8.77
C ALA A 356 -20.79 -1.76 -9.61
N LYS A 357 -19.69 -1.31 -8.97
CA LYS A 357 -18.59 -0.62 -9.68
C LYS A 357 -17.89 -1.54 -10.69
N VAL A 358 -17.70 -2.82 -10.37
CA VAL A 358 -17.16 -3.80 -11.34
C VAL A 358 -18.11 -3.94 -12.54
N GLY A 359 -19.42 -4.05 -12.33
CA GLY A 359 -20.41 -4.06 -13.39
C GLY A 359 -20.35 -2.80 -14.26
N GLU A 360 -20.16 -1.61 -13.65
CA GLU A 360 -19.99 -0.37 -14.43
C GLU A 360 -18.77 -0.39 -15.37
N ILE A 361 -17.73 -1.14 -15.02
CA ILE A 361 -16.54 -1.31 -15.87
C ILE A 361 -16.77 -2.40 -16.91
N ALA A 362 -17.33 -3.54 -16.50
CA ALA A 362 -17.45 -4.73 -17.34
C ALA A 362 -18.58 -4.65 -18.38
N ASP A 363 -19.78 -4.18 -17.95
CA ASP A 363 -21.02 -4.31 -18.73
C ASP A 363 -21.30 -3.10 -19.64
N ARG A 364 -20.38 -2.16 -19.74
CA ARG A 364 -20.56 -1.01 -20.61
C ARG A 364 -20.19 -1.30 -22.08
N PRO A 365 -20.72 -0.53 -23.05
CA PRO A 365 -20.25 -0.57 -24.44
C PRO A 365 -18.73 -0.30 -24.54
N PRO A 366 -18.04 -0.84 -25.57
CA PRO A 366 -16.62 -0.58 -25.78
C PRO A 366 -16.27 0.91 -25.78
N CYS A 367 -15.08 1.23 -25.28
CA CYS A 367 -14.54 2.57 -25.40
C CYS A 367 -14.28 2.90 -26.87
N PRO A 368 -14.58 4.12 -27.34
CA PRO A 368 -14.27 4.52 -28.70
C PRO A 368 -12.76 4.45 -28.94
N THR A 369 -12.38 4.15 -30.17
CA THR A 369 -10.99 4.23 -30.61
C THR A 369 -10.55 5.70 -30.54
N PRO A 370 -9.39 6.00 -29.93
CA PRO A 370 -8.86 7.35 -29.83
C PRO A 370 -8.59 7.97 -31.20
#